data_d4bc751b7d9902131d13d8555766af15
#
_entry.id   d4bc751b7d9902131d13d8555766af15
#
_cell.length_a   1.000
_cell.length_b   1.000
_cell.length_c   1.000
_cell.angle_alpha   90.00
_cell.angle_beta   90.00
_cell.angle_gamma   90.00
#
_symmetry.space_group_name_H-M   'P 1'
#
loop_
_entity.id
_entity.type
_entity.pdbx_description
1 polymer ?
#
loop_
_entity_poly.entity_id
_entity_poly.type
_entity_poly.pdbx_seq_one_letter_code
_entity_poly.pdbx_strand_id
1 'polypeptide(L)'
;MKIKSFISLVGLCAFTGLLSPTESMAQKQFTLEDLNFGGKNFYNMRPEARYLTWWGGKLVRQDLNNCSLVDLVTGKETPLFSLDDINKWAGLSASDEVVRHLYGAEFPYTDRSIVKVQNGNEDLYVDFKTHKLEQRLNRPAGLQARDWNKVSGATA
;
A
#
# COMPACT_ATOMS: atom_id res chain seq x y z
N MET A 1 75.28 -10.50 -1.37
CA MET A 1 74.68 -9.47 -2.26
C MET A 1 73.65 -10.11 -3.15
N LYS A 2 72.44 -9.66 -3.19
CA LYS A 2 71.21 -10.09 -3.94
C LYS A 2 70.10 -10.73 -3.08
N ILE A 3 69.52 -9.93 -2.20
CA ILE A 3 68.23 -10.24 -1.49
C ILE A 3 67.23 -9.07 -1.67
N LYS A 4 67.28 -8.35 -2.78
CA LYS A 4 66.36 -7.22 -3.01
C LYS A 4 65.28 -7.45 -4.09
N SER A 5 65.24 -8.64 -4.69
CA SER A 5 64.35 -8.88 -5.82
C SER A 5 63.15 -9.79 -5.55
N PHE A 6 62.99 -10.29 -4.32
CA PHE A 6 61.94 -11.25 -3.99
C PHE A 6 60.68 -10.63 -3.31
N ILE A 7 60.78 -9.37 -2.87
CA ILE A 7 59.68 -8.72 -2.14
C ILE A 7 58.66 -8.06 -3.07
N SER A 8 59.00 -7.84 -4.35
CA SER A 8 58.10 -7.14 -5.29
C SER A 8 57.07 -8.04 -5.96
N LEU A 9 57.24 -9.36 -5.90
CA LEU A 9 56.33 -10.29 -6.58
C LEU A 9 55.17 -10.78 -5.69
N VAL A 10 55.30 -10.67 -4.37
CA VAL A 10 54.24 -11.13 -3.42
C VAL A 10 53.18 -10.06 -3.21
N GLY A 11 53.47 -8.78 -3.49
CA GLY A 11 52.50 -7.67 -3.35
C GLY A 11 51.46 -7.58 -4.44
N LEU A 12 51.64 -8.24 -5.59
CA LEU A 12 50.73 -8.09 -6.74
C LEU A 12 49.59 -9.16 -6.75
N CYS A 13 49.73 -10.23 -6.00
CA CYS A 13 48.71 -11.29 -5.94
C CYS A 13 47.63 -11.06 -4.86
N ALA A 14 47.78 -10.09 -3.96
CA ALA A 14 46.85 -9.84 -2.88
C ALA A 14 45.69 -8.90 -3.24
N PHE A 15 45.70 -8.29 -4.45
CA PHE A 15 44.66 -7.30 -4.82
C PHE A 15 43.59 -7.82 -5.76
N THR A 16 43.67 -9.08 -6.19
CA THR A 16 42.67 -9.68 -7.11
C THR A 16 41.52 -10.41 -6.42
N GLY A 17 41.47 -10.42 -5.06
CA GLY A 17 40.49 -11.17 -4.28
C GLY A 17 39.23 -10.41 -3.87
N LEU A 18 39.09 -9.12 -4.23
CA LEU A 18 37.96 -8.29 -3.72
C LEU A 18 36.94 -7.87 -4.81
N LEU A 19 37.04 -8.42 -5.99
CA LEU A 19 35.95 -8.35 -6.97
C LEU A 19 35.05 -9.57 -6.74
N SER A 20 34.31 -9.55 -5.62
CA SER A 20 33.13 -10.41 -5.52
C SER A 20 32.24 -10.06 -6.72
N PRO A 21 31.89 -11.03 -7.58
CA PRO A 21 30.87 -10.76 -8.57
C PRO A 21 29.62 -10.35 -7.78
N THR A 22 29.23 -9.07 -7.89
CA THR A 22 27.86 -8.69 -7.55
C THR A 22 26.98 -9.69 -8.28
N GLU A 23 26.28 -10.53 -7.54
CA GLU A 23 25.27 -11.40 -8.11
C GLU A 23 24.35 -10.49 -8.90
N SER A 24 24.56 -10.43 -10.19
CA SER A 24 23.60 -9.86 -11.12
C SER A 24 22.33 -10.66 -10.89
N MET A 25 21.36 -10.07 -10.24
CA MET A 25 20.01 -10.61 -10.16
C MET A 25 19.62 -10.89 -11.60
N ALA A 26 19.75 -12.13 -12.00
CA ALA A 26 19.40 -12.56 -13.34
C ALA A 26 17.93 -12.19 -13.54
N GLN A 27 17.68 -11.14 -14.30
CA GLN A 27 16.33 -10.80 -14.69
C GLN A 27 15.75 -12.03 -15.40
N LYS A 28 14.69 -12.57 -14.83
CA LYS A 28 13.97 -13.71 -15.43
C LYS A 28 13.59 -13.29 -16.85
N GLN A 29 14.17 -13.95 -17.85
CA GLN A 29 13.78 -13.75 -19.23
C GLN A 29 12.37 -14.32 -19.43
N PHE A 30 11.51 -13.53 -20.02
CA PHE A 30 10.17 -13.97 -20.38
C PHE A 30 10.24 -14.97 -21.54
N THR A 31 9.54 -16.06 -21.41
CA THR A 31 9.33 -17.01 -22.50
C THR A 31 8.10 -16.61 -23.32
N LEU A 32 7.98 -17.16 -24.54
CA LEU A 32 6.76 -16.96 -25.35
C LEU A 32 5.49 -17.46 -24.62
N GLU A 33 5.64 -18.46 -23.79
CA GLU A 33 4.57 -19.05 -22.99
C GLU A 33 4.12 -18.11 -21.84
N ASP A 34 5.06 -17.38 -21.26
CA ASP A 34 4.78 -16.35 -20.26
C ASP A 34 4.00 -15.15 -20.88
N LEU A 35 4.24 -14.86 -22.15
CA LEU A 35 3.62 -13.74 -22.87
C LEU A 35 2.27 -14.11 -23.54
N ASN A 36 1.91 -15.38 -23.55
CA ASN A 36 0.66 -15.85 -24.15
C ASN A 36 -0.54 -15.40 -23.29
N PHE A 37 -1.33 -14.45 -23.83
CA PHE A 37 -2.53 -13.96 -23.15
C PHE A 37 -3.51 -15.12 -22.84
N GLY A 38 -3.83 -15.31 -21.58
CA GLY A 38 -4.65 -16.43 -21.10
C GLY A 38 -3.90 -17.76 -20.99
N GLY A 39 -2.61 -17.81 -21.25
CA GLY A 39 -1.75 -18.99 -21.07
C GLY A 39 -1.52 -19.31 -19.59
N LYS A 40 -0.95 -20.50 -19.37
CA LYS A 40 -0.74 -21.08 -18.02
C LYS A 40 0.01 -20.15 -17.06
N ASN A 41 0.96 -19.39 -17.56
CA ASN A 41 1.81 -18.49 -16.77
C ASN A 41 1.34 -17.04 -16.73
N PHE A 42 0.36 -16.68 -17.57
CA PHE A 42 -0.11 -15.30 -17.71
C PHE A 42 -0.56 -14.69 -16.38
N TYR A 43 -1.29 -15.45 -15.56
CA TYR A 43 -1.78 -14.94 -14.27
C TYR A 43 -0.64 -14.72 -13.26
N ASN A 44 0.41 -15.54 -13.32
CA ASN A 44 1.59 -15.39 -12.46
C ASN A 44 2.46 -14.19 -12.83
N MET A 45 2.28 -13.66 -14.05
CA MET A 45 3.02 -12.51 -14.56
C MET A 45 2.28 -11.19 -14.39
N ARG A 46 1.00 -11.23 -13.99
CA ARG A 46 0.25 -10.01 -13.72
C ARG A 46 0.78 -9.37 -12.44
N PRO A 47 1.07 -8.06 -12.48
CA PRO A 47 1.39 -7.35 -11.24
C PRO A 47 0.21 -7.47 -10.28
N GLU A 48 0.51 -7.72 -9.02
CA GLU A 48 -0.49 -7.66 -7.96
C GLU A 48 -1.11 -6.26 -7.95
N ALA A 49 -2.43 -6.19 -8.07
CA ALA A 49 -3.14 -4.92 -7.99
C ALA A 49 -2.98 -4.36 -6.57
N ARG A 50 -2.33 -3.21 -6.45
CA ARG A 50 -2.17 -2.52 -5.19
C ARG A 50 -2.97 -1.24 -5.22
N TYR A 51 -3.95 -1.13 -4.34
CA TYR A 51 -4.70 0.09 -4.16
C TYR A 51 -3.96 0.96 -3.14
N LEU A 52 -3.40 2.07 -3.65
CA LEU A 52 -2.61 3.00 -2.87
C LEU A 52 -3.30 4.36 -2.83
N THR A 53 -3.32 4.98 -1.67
CA THR A 53 -3.84 6.33 -1.47
C THR A 53 -2.94 7.12 -0.55
N TRP A 54 -3.12 8.44 -0.49
CA TRP A 54 -2.35 9.31 0.38
C TRP A 54 -3.16 9.76 1.58
N TRP A 55 -2.54 9.72 2.75
CA TRP A 55 -3.00 10.38 3.95
C TRP A 55 -1.94 11.39 4.39
N GLY A 56 -2.15 12.67 4.06
CA GLY A 56 -1.10 13.68 4.19
C GLY A 56 0.16 13.28 3.39
N GLY A 57 1.30 13.27 4.05
CA GLY A 57 2.57 12.82 3.46
C GLY A 57 2.83 11.31 3.60
N LYS A 58 1.84 10.52 3.97
CA LYS A 58 1.97 9.08 4.22
C LYS A 58 1.27 8.29 3.14
N LEU A 59 1.92 7.23 2.65
CA LEU A 59 1.32 6.30 1.70
C LEU A 59 0.56 5.22 2.45
N VAL A 60 -0.68 4.97 2.05
CA VAL A 60 -1.56 3.95 2.61
C VAL A 60 -1.90 2.94 1.55
N ARG A 61 -1.66 1.66 1.83
CA ARG A 61 -2.16 0.54 1.03
C ARG A 61 -3.53 0.13 1.55
N GLN A 62 -4.44 -0.09 0.61
CA GLN A 62 -5.79 -0.56 0.87
C GLN A 62 -5.94 -1.97 0.32
N ASP A 63 -6.37 -2.88 1.17
CA ASP A 63 -6.78 -4.23 0.80
C ASP A 63 -8.28 -4.43 1.05
N LEU A 64 -8.78 -5.62 0.77
CA LEU A 64 -10.16 -5.98 1.06
C LEU A 64 -10.49 -5.74 2.54
N ASN A 65 -9.62 -6.21 3.43
CA ASN A 65 -9.88 -6.29 4.87
C ASN A 65 -9.01 -5.37 5.71
N ASN A 66 -7.98 -4.75 5.14
CA ASN A 66 -7.00 -3.98 5.90
C ASN A 66 -6.56 -2.71 5.19
N CYS A 67 -6.22 -1.69 5.99
CA CYS A 67 -5.44 -0.55 5.55
C CYS A 67 -4.11 -0.54 6.31
N SER A 68 -3.01 -0.31 5.59
CA SER A 68 -1.67 -0.29 6.15
C SER A 68 -0.88 0.91 5.67
N LEU A 69 -0.06 1.48 6.55
CA LEU A 69 0.96 2.46 6.15
C LEU A 69 2.09 1.76 5.42
N VAL A 70 2.55 2.35 4.33
CA VAL A 70 3.72 1.87 3.58
C VAL A 70 4.88 2.83 3.80
N ASP A 71 5.98 2.31 4.28
CA ASP A 71 7.23 3.06 4.35
C ASP A 71 7.80 3.24 2.95
N LEU A 72 8.03 4.48 2.52
CA LEU A 72 8.42 4.81 1.16
C LEU A 72 9.86 4.38 0.81
N VAL A 73 10.69 4.14 1.81
CA VAL A 73 12.10 3.77 1.61
C VAL A 73 12.27 2.25 1.61
N THR A 74 11.67 1.61 2.60
CA THR A 74 11.85 0.16 2.84
C THR A 74 10.73 -0.69 2.23
N GLY A 75 9.60 -0.09 1.87
CA GLY A 75 8.38 -0.79 1.46
C GLY A 75 7.70 -1.56 2.59
N LYS A 76 8.17 -1.42 3.83
CA LYS A 76 7.58 -2.11 4.99
C LYS A 76 6.18 -1.59 5.26
N GLU A 77 5.26 -2.52 5.50
CA GLU A 77 3.88 -2.21 5.82
C GLU A 77 3.63 -2.29 7.33
N THR A 78 2.87 -1.32 7.84
CA THR A 78 2.44 -1.27 9.24
C THR A 78 0.92 -1.13 9.27
N PRO A 79 0.18 -2.09 9.87
CA PRO A 79 -1.28 -2.02 9.93
C PRO A 79 -1.77 -0.74 10.59
N LEU A 80 -2.82 -0.13 10.02
CA LEU A 80 -3.54 1.02 10.59
C LEU A 80 -4.84 0.57 11.26
N PHE A 81 -5.67 -0.14 10.52
CA PHE A 81 -6.96 -0.68 10.97
C PHE A 81 -7.43 -1.77 10.02
N SER A 82 -8.35 -2.60 10.53
CA SER A 82 -9.02 -3.65 9.78
C SER A 82 -10.47 -3.26 9.42
N LEU A 83 -11.08 -4.03 8.53
CA LEU A 83 -12.50 -3.93 8.20
C LEU A 83 -13.40 -4.14 9.43
N ASP A 84 -13.04 -5.12 10.27
CA ASP A 84 -13.77 -5.41 11.50
C ASP A 84 -13.69 -4.25 12.49
N ASP A 85 -12.53 -3.58 12.57
CA ASP A 85 -12.36 -2.38 13.40
C ASP A 85 -13.31 -1.27 12.94
N ILE A 86 -13.38 -1.00 11.63
CA ILE A 86 -14.26 0.02 11.06
C ILE A 86 -15.73 -0.29 11.37
N ASN A 87 -16.18 -1.52 11.14
CA ASN A 87 -17.56 -1.93 11.44
C ASN A 87 -17.88 -1.76 12.94
N LYS A 88 -16.96 -2.18 13.80
CA LYS A 88 -17.09 -2.04 15.25
C LYS A 88 -17.14 -0.58 15.68
N TRP A 89 -16.25 0.28 15.20
CA TRP A 89 -16.21 1.69 15.58
C TRP A 89 -17.37 2.50 15.02
N ALA A 90 -17.90 2.09 13.85
CA ALA A 90 -19.10 2.65 13.28
C ALA A 90 -20.40 2.15 13.95
N GLY A 91 -20.30 1.19 14.88
CA GLY A 91 -21.46 0.61 15.57
C GLY A 91 -22.34 -0.25 14.68
N LEU A 92 -21.76 -0.81 13.59
CA LEU A 92 -22.49 -1.68 12.67
C LEU A 92 -22.48 -3.12 13.20
N SER A 93 -23.63 -3.75 13.22
CA SER A 93 -23.80 -5.14 13.62
C SER A 93 -24.12 -6.03 12.41
N ALA A 94 -24.03 -7.35 12.59
CA ALA A 94 -24.31 -8.30 11.52
C ALA A 94 -25.77 -8.24 10.99
N SER A 95 -26.67 -7.60 11.73
CA SER A 95 -28.07 -7.35 11.32
C SER A 95 -28.19 -6.10 10.42
N ASP A 96 -27.17 -5.25 10.40
CA ASP A 96 -27.17 -4.01 9.65
C ASP A 96 -26.43 -4.19 8.31
N GLU A 97 -26.59 -3.23 7.41
CA GLU A 97 -25.73 -3.17 6.24
C GLU A 97 -24.32 -2.78 6.72
N VAL A 98 -23.38 -3.73 6.64
CA VAL A 98 -21.99 -3.54 7.08
C VAL A 98 -21.08 -3.14 5.94
N VAL A 99 -20.00 -2.42 6.24
CA VAL A 99 -18.93 -2.17 5.28
C VAL A 99 -18.33 -3.52 4.88
N ARG A 100 -18.21 -3.77 3.57
CA ARG A 100 -17.78 -5.08 3.03
C ARG A 100 -16.33 -5.13 2.57
N HIS A 101 -15.73 -3.98 2.30
CA HIS A 101 -14.35 -3.86 1.85
C HIS A 101 -13.80 -2.46 2.11
N LEU A 102 -12.48 -2.37 2.19
CA LEU A 102 -11.78 -1.10 2.38
C LEU A 102 -11.21 -0.52 1.08
N TYR A 103 -11.47 -1.15 -0.08
CA TYR A 103 -11.13 -0.56 -1.36
C TYR A 103 -11.90 0.75 -1.56
N GLY A 104 -11.18 1.80 -1.95
CA GLY A 104 -11.76 3.12 -2.12
C GLY A 104 -11.98 3.89 -0.81
N ALA A 105 -11.41 3.43 0.32
CA ALA A 105 -11.34 4.24 1.53
C ALA A 105 -10.57 5.53 1.25
N GLU A 106 -11.11 6.65 1.64
CA GLU A 106 -10.53 7.97 1.40
C GLU A 106 -10.06 8.60 2.71
N PHE A 107 -8.98 9.37 2.65
CA PHE A 107 -8.46 10.14 3.79
C PHE A 107 -8.65 11.64 3.49
N PRO A 108 -9.84 12.21 3.77
CA PRO A 108 -10.20 13.56 3.35
C PRO A 108 -9.37 14.65 4.03
N TYR A 109 -8.76 14.34 5.16
CA TYR A 109 -7.95 15.29 5.94
C TYR A 109 -6.49 14.84 5.98
N THR A 110 -5.58 15.76 5.79
CA THR A 110 -4.13 15.49 5.81
C THR A 110 -3.56 15.38 7.23
N ASP A 111 -4.20 16.03 8.20
CA ASP A 111 -3.77 16.19 9.59
C ASP A 111 -4.64 15.46 10.61
N ARG A 112 -5.80 14.95 10.18
CA ARG A 112 -6.74 14.20 11.05
C ARG A 112 -6.74 12.73 10.70
N SER A 113 -6.98 11.89 11.71
CA SER A 113 -7.05 10.43 11.59
C SER A 113 -8.43 9.92 11.14
N ILE A 114 -9.07 10.66 10.25
CA ILE A 114 -10.40 10.31 9.75
C ILE A 114 -10.27 9.59 8.41
N VAL A 115 -10.89 8.42 8.34
CA VAL A 115 -11.13 7.68 7.10
C VAL A 115 -12.60 7.78 6.71
N LYS A 116 -12.86 8.02 5.43
CA LYS A 116 -14.19 7.93 4.84
C LYS A 116 -14.32 6.58 4.16
N VAL A 117 -15.32 5.80 4.54
CA VAL A 117 -15.68 4.52 3.93
C VAL A 117 -17.14 4.52 3.47
N GLN A 118 -17.41 3.76 2.42
CA GLN A 118 -18.75 3.63 1.89
C GLN A 118 -19.46 2.43 2.52
N ASN A 119 -20.68 2.64 2.93
CA ASN A 119 -21.59 1.60 3.42
C ASN A 119 -22.94 1.72 2.71
N GLY A 120 -23.17 0.90 1.69
CA GLY A 120 -24.36 1.03 0.87
C GLY A 120 -24.55 2.45 0.32
N ASN A 121 -25.60 3.13 0.73
CA ASN A 121 -25.90 4.50 0.32
C ASN A 121 -25.42 5.58 1.31
N GLU A 122 -24.54 5.22 2.23
CA GLU A 122 -24.00 6.12 3.23
C GLU A 122 -22.47 6.27 3.09
N ASP A 123 -21.96 7.42 3.48
CA ASP A 123 -20.55 7.67 3.74
C ASP A 123 -20.34 7.77 5.25
N LEU A 124 -19.45 6.95 5.77
CA LEU A 124 -19.08 6.91 7.17
C LEU A 124 -17.70 7.56 7.35
N TYR A 125 -17.62 8.50 8.26
CA TYR A 125 -16.38 9.15 8.66
C TYR A 125 -15.97 8.63 10.03
N VAL A 126 -14.91 7.83 10.06
CA VAL A 126 -14.46 7.13 11.27
C VAL A 126 -13.07 7.63 11.64
N ASP A 127 -12.93 8.06 12.88
CA ASP A 127 -11.61 8.37 13.44
C ASP A 127 -10.96 7.08 13.95
N PHE A 128 -9.93 6.62 13.23
CA PHE A 128 -9.23 5.38 13.55
C PHE A 128 -8.21 5.49 14.69
N LYS A 129 -7.99 6.67 15.26
CA LYS A 129 -7.21 6.83 16.49
C LYS A 129 -8.07 6.89 17.72
N THR A 130 -9.19 7.61 17.66
CA THR A 130 -10.15 7.68 18.79
C THR A 130 -11.13 6.53 18.80
N HIS A 131 -11.16 5.72 17.70
CA HIS A 131 -12.06 4.58 17.53
C HIS A 131 -13.53 4.97 17.57
N LYS A 132 -13.90 6.08 16.92
CA LYS A 132 -15.25 6.62 16.94
C LYS A 132 -15.77 6.96 15.56
N LEU A 133 -17.06 6.78 15.37
CA LEU A 133 -17.79 7.34 14.24
C LEU A 133 -17.97 8.83 14.48
N GLU A 134 -17.38 9.67 13.62
CA GLU A 134 -17.49 11.13 13.69
C GLU A 134 -18.75 11.62 12.97
N GLN A 135 -19.03 11.03 11.79
CA GLN A 135 -20.14 11.47 10.95
C GLN A 135 -20.66 10.34 10.08
N ARG A 136 -21.98 10.37 9.85
CA ARG A 136 -22.68 9.51 8.89
C ARG A 136 -23.46 10.42 7.93
N LEU A 137 -23.21 10.29 6.64
CA LEU A 137 -23.86 11.08 5.60
C LEU A 137 -24.56 10.19 4.60
N ASN A 138 -25.88 10.38 4.44
CA ASN A 138 -26.62 9.72 3.39
C ASN A 138 -26.26 10.34 2.03
N ARG A 139 -26.10 9.50 1.03
CA ARG A 139 -25.96 9.94 -0.36
C ARG A 139 -27.35 10.17 -0.96
N PRO A 140 -27.62 11.37 -1.46
CA PRO A 140 -28.83 11.59 -2.23
C PRO A 140 -28.85 10.69 -3.48
N ALA A 141 -29.99 10.07 -3.75
CA ALA A 141 -30.17 9.26 -4.96
C ALA A 141 -29.96 10.14 -6.21
N GLY A 142 -29.23 9.62 -7.18
CA GLY A 142 -28.98 10.30 -8.45
C GLY A 142 -27.72 11.17 -8.55
N LEU A 143 -26.97 11.36 -7.47
CA LEU A 143 -25.66 12.04 -7.55
C LEU A 143 -24.58 11.07 -8.06
N GLN A 144 -24.03 11.37 -9.21
CA GLN A 144 -22.93 10.60 -9.81
C GLN A 144 -21.53 11.07 -9.38
N ALA A 145 -21.41 12.34 -8.99
CA ALA A 145 -20.17 12.93 -8.53
C ALA A 145 -20.42 13.74 -7.26
N ARG A 146 -19.47 13.72 -6.35
CA ARG A 146 -19.49 14.51 -5.11
C ARG A 146 -18.16 15.20 -4.93
N ASP A 147 -18.21 16.45 -4.61
CA ASP A 147 -17.05 17.17 -4.13
C ASP A 147 -17.13 17.36 -2.61
N TRP A 148 -15.99 17.21 -1.96
CA TRP A 148 -15.88 17.36 -0.51
C TRP A 148 -15.18 18.65 -0.18
N ASN A 149 -15.86 19.55 0.49
CA ASN A 149 -15.23 20.76 0.98
C ASN A 149 -14.39 20.45 2.23
N LYS A 150 -13.08 20.39 2.04
CA LYS A 150 -12.11 20.07 3.11
C LYS A 150 -12.08 21.08 4.25
N VAL A 151 -12.54 22.30 4.01
CA VAL A 151 -12.54 23.39 5.02
C VAL A 151 -13.80 23.34 5.87
N SER A 152 -14.97 23.26 5.24
CA SER A 152 -16.26 23.29 5.94
C SER A 152 -16.80 21.92 6.30
N GLY A 153 -16.23 20.86 5.72
CA GLY A 153 -16.76 19.51 5.86
C GLY A 153 -18.11 19.27 5.16
N ALA A 154 -18.52 20.23 4.30
CA ALA A 154 -19.75 20.12 3.53
C ALA A 154 -19.51 19.44 2.18
N THR A 155 -20.52 18.72 1.69
CA THR A 155 -20.56 18.21 0.32
C THR A 155 -21.29 19.20 -0.59
N ALA A 156 -20.76 19.42 -1.77
CA ALA A 156 -21.42 20.18 -2.82
C ALA A 156 -22.39 19.32 -3.62
#